data_c6eb97694c9ee177a970b534e3416b68
#
_entry.id   c6eb97694c9ee177a970b534e3416b68
#
_cell.length_a   1.000
_cell.length_b   1.000
_cell.length_c   1.000
_cell.angle_alpha   90.00
_cell.angle_beta   90.00
_cell.angle_gamma   90.00
#
_symmetry.space_group_name_H-M   'P 1'
#
loop_
_entity.id
_entity.type
_entity.pdbx_description
1 polymer ?
#
loop_
_entity_poly.entity_id
_entity_poly.type
_entity_poly.pdbx_seq_one_letter_code
_entity_poly.pdbx_strand_id
1 'polypeptide(L)'
;YAEGELFSLWERDATALIEEHEAAQAADVPVVMPGELTASDVVALRADPEQFARRARRPVPFKPNTYAKRGTAFHEWLEDYYGARPLLTEDELPGNDDAEVDRATLDRLKRNFEASEWARRTPEYVEHPFELSLGEAVVRGRMDAVFAEPDGWVVVDWKTGEKPSRDAMESAQLQLAVYREAWRRIAHDGKPVRAVFFYVRTGETFAPRYLPELEQLETML
;
A
#
# COMPACT_ATOMS: atom_id res chain seq x y z
N TYR A 1 16.92 -42.98 30.03
CA TYR A 1 17.60 -41.77 29.52
C TYR A 1 18.97 -41.77 30.21
N ALA A 2 20.06 -41.75 29.41
CA ALA A 2 21.39 -41.67 29.95
C ALA A 2 21.57 -40.28 30.61
N GLU A 3 22.24 -40.24 31.78
CA GLU A 3 22.49 -38.96 32.49
C GLU A 3 23.08 -37.86 31.62
N GLY A 4 23.85 -38.22 30.60
CA GLY A 4 24.43 -37.29 29.64
C GLY A 4 23.42 -36.62 28.70
N GLU A 5 22.29 -37.24 28.35
CA GLU A 5 21.24 -36.65 27.54
C GLU A 5 20.42 -35.62 28.32
N LEU A 6 20.19 -35.86 29.60
CA LEU A 6 19.51 -34.92 30.48
C LEU A 6 20.35 -33.65 30.70
N PHE A 7 21.68 -33.80 30.86
CA PHE A 7 22.60 -32.67 31.02
C PHE A 7 22.65 -31.80 29.75
N SER A 8 22.72 -32.40 28.57
CA SER A 8 22.72 -31.66 27.29
C SER A 8 21.40 -30.95 27.01
N LEU A 9 20.26 -31.50 27.44
CA LEU A 9 18.95 -30.84 27.37
C LEU A 9 18.89 -29.61 28.28
N TRP A 10 19.33 -29.74 29.51
CA TRP A 10 19.37 -28.61 30.47
C TRP A 10 20.30 -27.50 30.05
N GLU A 11 21.47 -27.85 29.53
CA GLU A 11 22.47 -26.89 29.05
C GLU A 11 21.88 -26.09 27.85
N ARG A 12 21.21 -26.76 26.94
CA ARG A 12 20.52 -26.12 25.84
C ARG A 12 19.36 -25.20 26.29
N ASP A 13 18.55 -25.66 27.23
CA ASP A 13 17.42 -24.89 27.76
C ASP A 13 17.92 -23.69 28.58
N ALA A 14 18.99 -23.85 29.37
CA ALA A 14 19.60 -22.76 30.11
C ALA A 14 20.24 -21.72 29.15
N THR A 15 20.91 -22.17 28.09
CA THR A 15 21.48 -21.28 27.08
C THR A 15 20.37 -20.47 26.38
N ALA A 16 19.27 -21.14 25.99
CA ALA A 16 18.14 -20.45 25.35
C ALA A 16 17.50 -19.40 26.26
N LEU A 17 17.37 -19.68 27.57
CA LEU A 17 16.83 -18.72 28.54
C LEU A 17 17.77 -17.52 28.77
N ILE A 18 19.08 -17.75 28.75
CA ILE A 18 20.07 -16.67 28.87
C ILE A 18 20.03 -15.80 27.61
N GLU A 19 20.03 -16.39 26.43
CA GLU A 19 19.93 -15.68 25.15
C GLU A 19 18.60 -14.86 25.07
N GLU A 20 17.49 -15.43 25.51
CA GLU A 20 16.19 -14.73 25.57
C GLU A 20 16.24 -13.54 26.55
N HIS A 21 16.88 -13.75 27.73
CA HIS A 21 17.03 -12.69 28.73
C HIS A 21 17.92 -11.54 28.20
N GLU A 22 19.03 -11.85 27.56
CA GLU A 22 19.94 -10.88 26.98
C GLU A 22 19.26 -10.13 25.82
N ALA A 23 18.53 -10.85 24.96
CA ALA A 23 17.76 -10.26 23.88
C ALA A 23 16.63 -9.33 24.40
N ALA A 24 16.02 -9.68 25.54
CA ALA A 24 14.99 -8.83 26.17
C ALA A 24 15.54 -7.55 26.78
N GLN A 25 16.85 -7.53 27.12
CA GLN A 25 17.53 -6.35 27.67
C GLN A 25 18.28 -5.54 26.60
N ALA A 26 18.34 -6.03 25.35
CA ALA A 26 18.98 -5.30 24.28
C ALA A 26 18.27 -3.95 24.03
N ALA A 27 19.04 -2.89 23.93
CA ALA A 27 18.53 -1.55 23.63
C ALA A 27 17.90 -1.49 22.23
N ASP A 28 18.47 -2.25 21.27
CA ASP A 28 18.02 -2.37 19.90
C ASP A 28 17.65 -3.82 19.59
N VAL A 29 16.45 -4.00 19.04
CA VAL A 29 15.98 -5.33 18.62
C VAL A 29 15.94 -5.36 17.09
N PRO A 30 16.79 -6.17 16.44
CA PRO A 30 16.78 -6.30 15.00
C PRO A 30 15.44 -6.90 14.55
N VAL A 31 14.84 -6.28 13.53
CA VAL A 31 13.63 -6.77 12.90
C VAL A 31 13.95 -7.15 11.46
N VAL A 32 13.63 -8.39 11.11
CA VAL A 32 13.79 -8.86 9.73
C VAL A 32 12.76 -8.17 8.86
N MET A 33 13.21 -7.56 7.77
CA MET A 33 12.32 -6.94 6.79
C MET A 33 11.41 -8.00 6.17
N PRO A 34 10.09 -7.76 6.09
CA PRO A 34 9.20 -8.65 5.35
C PRO A 34 9.65 -8.79 3.89
N GLY A 35 9.69 -10.02 3.37
CA GLY A 35 10.03 -10.25 1.96
C GLY A 35 8.96 -9.74 0.98
N GLU A 36 7.73 -9.53 1.47
CA GLU A 36 6.63 -8.96 0.70
C GLU A 36 6.13 -7.69 1.39
N LEU A 37 6.00 -6.63 0.62
CA LEU A 37 5.53 -5.31 1.04
C LEU A 37 4.41 -4.84 0.11
N THR A 38 3.55 -3.97 0.62
CA THR A 38 2.64 -3.18 -0.22
C THR A 38 3.27 -1.81 -0.53
N ALA A 39 2.74 -1.11 -1.53
CA ALA A 39 3.16 0.28 -1.79
C ALA A 39 2.92 1.20 -0.58
N SER A 40 1.89 0.93 0.23
CA SER A 40 1.62 1.63 1.49
C SER A 40 2.65 1.29 2.59
N ASP A 41 3.20 0.08 2.59
CA ASP A 41 4.26 -0.29 3.53
C ASP A 41 5.56 0.45 3.23
N VAL A 42 5.89 0.69 1.96
CA VAL A 42 7.04 1.53 1.56
C VAL A 42 6.86 2.97 2.11
N VAL A 43 5.66 3.52 1.99
CA VAL A 43 5.32 4.84 2.58
C VAL A 43 5.45 4.82 4.10
N ALA A 44 4.91 3.80 4.76
CA ALA A 44 4.95 3.67 6.22
C ALA A 44 6.37 3.50 6.76
N LEU A 45 7.18 2.68 6.09
CA LEU A 45 8.60 2.48 6.43
C LEU A 45 9.38 3.80 6.35
N ARG A 46 9.14 4.59 5.31
CA ARG A 46 9.81 5.89 5.14
C ARG A 46 9.34 6.93 6.14
N ALA A 47 8.04 6.95 6.47
CA ALA A 47 7.45 7.91 7.38
C ALA A 47 7.87 7.67 8.84
N ASP A 48 7.88 6.42 9.29
CA ASP A 48 8.23 6.03 10.65
C ASP A 48 8.79 4.59 10.67
N PRO A 49 10.12 4.43 10.47
CA PRO A 49 10.77 3.12 10.45
C PRO A 49 10.59 2.33 11.75
N GLU A 50 10.59 3.01 12.90
CA GLU A 50 10.41 2.33 14.19
C GLU A 50 9.00 1.78 14.34
N GLN A 51 7.99 2.56 13.99
CA GLN A 51 6.60 2.10 14.03
C GLN A 51 6.38 0.96 13.05
N PHE A 52 6.97 1.04 11.86
CA PHE A 52 6.94 -0.03 10.88
C PHE A 52 7.57 -1.31 11.44
N ALA A 53 8.77 -1.23 12.00
CA ALA A 53 9.48 -2.38 12.60
C ALA A 53 8.67 -3.02 13.75
N ARG A 54 8.08 -2.20 14.65
CA ARG A 54 7.19 -2.69 15.71
C ARG A 54 6.00 -3.48 15.16
N ARG A 55 5.38 -3.01 14.07
CA ARG A 55 4.27 -3.68 13.40
C ARG A 55 4.70 -4.97 12.71
N ALA A 56 5.84 -4.96 12.01
CA ALA A 56 6.39 -6.14 11.37
C ALA A 56 6.69 -7.26 12.39
N ARG A 57 7.24 -6.90 13.55
CA ARG A 57 7.52 -7.86 14.62
C ARG A 57 6.25 -8.40 15.29
N ARG A 58 5.24 -7.56 15.48
CA ARG A 58 3.98 -7.93 16.15
C ARG A 58 2.79 -7.37 15.38
N PRO A 59 2.32 -8.08 14.36
CA PRO A 59 1.16 -7.64 13.61
C PRO A 59 -0.07 -7.55 14.51
N VAL A 60 -0.56 -6.33 14.71
CA VAL A 60 -1.83 -6.10 15.43
C VAL A 60 -2.86 -5.71 14.37
N PRO A 61 -3.98 -6.43 14.27
CA PRO A 61 -5.04 -6.05 13.34
C PRO A 61 -5.49 -4.61 13.57
N PHE A 62 -5.65 -3.87 12.51
CA PHE A 62 -6.24 -2.53 12.60
C PHE A 62 -7.69 -2.63 13.05
N LYS A 63 -8.10 -1.76 13.97
CA LYS A 63 -9.52 -1.59 14.25
C LYS A 63 -10.22 -1.13 12.97
N PRO A 64 -11.35 -1.76 12.60
CA PRO A 64 -12.17 -1.26 11.50
C PRO A 64 -12.45 0.22 11.70
N ASN A 65 -12.16 1.02 10.68
CA ASN A 65 -12.37 2.45 10.75
C ASN A 65 -13.31 2.86 9.58
N THR A 66 -14.25 3.74 9.86
CA THR A 66 -15.25 4.22 8.90
C THR A 66 -14.64 4.89 7.67
N TYR A 67 -13.43 5.45 7.80
CA TYR A 67 -12.71 6.05 6.67
C TYR A 67 -12.19 4.99 5.69
N ALA A 68 -11.65 3.88 6.20
CA ALA A 68 -11.19 2.76 5.37
C ALA A 68 -12.37 2.13 4.61
N LYS A 69 -13.47 1.82 5.31
CA LYS A 69 -14.69 1.26 4.69
C LYS A 69 -15.27 2.15 3.60
N ARG A 70 -15.28 3.47 3.81
CA ARG A 70 -15.72 4.42 2.80
C ARG A 70 -14.78 4.43 1.59
N GLY A 71 -13.48 4.31 1.82
CA GLY A 71 -12.49 4.17 0.77
C GLY A 71 -12.81 2.95 -0.09
N THR A 72 -12.95 1.78 0.52
CA THR A 72 -13.29 0.52 -0.16
C THR A 72 -14.58 0.67 -0.97
N ALA A 73 -15.68 1.12 -0.37
CA ALA A 73 -16.96 1.30 -1.05
C ALA A 73 -16.89 2.30 -2.24
N PHE A 74 -16.00 3.29 -2.19
CA PHE A 74 -15.78 4.20 -3.30
C PHE A 74 -15.01 3.54 -4.44
N HIS A 75 -13.97 2.74 -4.15
CA HIS A 75 -13.21 1.99 -5.15
C HIS A 75 -14.07 0.93 -5.84
N GLU A 76 -14.87 0.16 -5.10
CA GLU A 76 -15.84 -0.79 -5.66
C GLU A 76 -16.83 -0.09 -6.63
N TRP A 77 -17.35 1.07 -6.22
CA TRP A 77 -18.20 1.84 -7.10
C TRP A 77 -17.47 2.31 -8.37
N LEU A 78 -16.18 2.66 -8.29
CA LEU A 78 -15.37 3.03 -9.46
C LEU A 78 -15.14 1.86 -10.41
N GLU A 79 -14.91 0.67 -9.87
CA GLU A 79 -14.81 -0.56 -10.67
C GLU A 79 -16.09 -0.76 -11.50
N ASP A 80 -17.27 -0.63 -10.86
CA ASP A 80 -18.56 -0.69 -11.55
C ASP A 80 -18.72 0.44 -12.56
N TYR A 81 -18.34 1.66 -12.19
CA TYR A 81 -18.43 2.84 -13.05
C TYR A 81 -17.65 2.67 -14.35
N TYR A 82 -16.46 2.08 -14.27
CA TYR A 82 -15.61 1.80 -15.43
C TYR A 82 -15.91 0.44 -16.11
N GLY A 83 -16.90 -0.31 -15.62
CA GLY A 83 -17.30 -1.60 -16.16
C GLY A 83 -16.30 -2.73 -15.86
N ALA A 84 -15.38 -2.52 -14.95
CA ALA A 84 -14.52 -3.56 -14.42
C ALA A 84 -15.33 -4.34 -13.37
N ARG A 85 -15.74 -5.58 -13.67
CA ARG A 85 -16.42 -6.43 -12.69
C ARG A 85 -15.37 -7.20 -11.89
N PRO A 86 -15.34 -7.08 -10.54
CA PRO A 86 -14.51 -7.93 -9.72
C PRO A 86 -14.95 -9.39 -9.88
N LEU A 87 -13.99 -10.31 -9.88
CA LEU A 87 -14.26 -11.75 -9.94
C LEU A 87 -14.97 -12.28 -8.68
N LEU A 88 -14.85 -11.56 -7.55
CA LEU A 88 -15.54 -11.82 -6.27
C LEU A 88 -15.85 -10.48 -5.63
N THR A 89 -17.08 -10.29 -5.17
CA THR A 89 -17.46 -9.14 -4.35
C THR A 89 -17.13 -9.43 -2.88
N GLU A 90 -16.61 -8.43 -2.15
CA GLU A 90 -16.31 -8.57 -0.71
C GLU A 90 -17.54 -8.91 0.15
N ASP A 91 -18.76 -8.68 -0.34
CA ASP A 91 -20.02 -9.08 0.30
C ASP A 91 -20.16 -10.61 0.46
N GLU A 92 -19.37 -11.39 -0.27
CA GLU A 92 -19.33 -12.85 -0.14
C GLU A 92 -18.35 -13.34 0.94
N LEU A 93 -17.62 -12.44 1.60
CA LEU A 93 -16.72 -12.77 2.72
C LEU A 93 -17.47 -12.66 4.05
N PRO A 94 -17.47 -13.72 4.88
CA PRO A 94 -18.10 -13.68 6.21
C PRO A 94 -17.41 -12.64 7.10
N GLY A 95 -18.14 -11.64 7.58
CA GLY A 95 -17.67 -10.67 8.58
C GLY A 95 -17.80 -9.19 8.20
N ASN A 96 -18.44 -8.87 7.12
CA ASN A 96 -18.55 -7.48 6.63
C ASN A 96 -19.75 -6.67 7.17
N ASP A 97 -20.53 -7.25 8.09
CA ASP A 97 -21.65 -6.55 8.73
C ASP A 97 -21.15 -5.64 9.88
N ASP A 98 -21.68 -4.41 9.94
CA ASP A 98 -21.72 -3.48 11.07
C ASP A 98 -20.81 -2.23 11.12
N ALA A 99 -20.47 -1.59 10.00
CA ALA A 99 -20.21 -0.16 10.09
C ALA A 99 -20.97 0.56 8.99
N GLU A 100 -21.94 1.33 9.40
CA GLU A 100 -22.74 2.19 8.54
C GLU A 100 -21.80 3.13 7.75
N VAL A 101 -21.66 2.87 6.45
CA VAL A 101 -20.98 3.78 5.55
C VAL A 101 -21.82 5.05 5.50
N ASP A 102 -21.22 6.20 5.76
CA ASP A 102 -21.87 7.50 5.60
C ASP A 102 -22.23 7.70 4.12
N ARG A 103 -23.46 7.30 3.77
CA ARG A 103 -24.01 7.35 2.40
C ARG A 103 -23.94 8.76 1.84
N ALA A 104 -24.24 9.78 2.65
CA ALA A 104 -24.22 11.16 2.18
C ALA A 104 -22.79 11.60 1.77
N THR A 105 -21.77 11.17 2.51
CA THR A 105 -20.39 11.43 2.13
C THR A 105 -19.98 10.63 0.90
N LEU A 106 -20.36 9.36 0.79
CA LEU A 106 -20.08 8.55 -0.40
C LEU A 106 -20.73 9.14 -1.67
N ASP A 107 -22.00 9.56 -1.59
CA ASP A 107 -22.69 10.20 -2.70
C ASP A 107 -22.04 11.52 -3.12
N ARG A 108 -21.49 12.27 -2.16
CA ARG A 108 -20.71 13.48 -2.47
C ARG A 108 -19.41 13.14 -3.21
N LEU A 109 -18.68 12.10 -2.79
CA LEU A 109 -17.48 11.64 -3.48
C LEU A 109 -17.80 11.22 -4.92
N LYS A 110 -18.87 10.45 -5.13
CA LYS A 110 -19.32 10.04 -6.45
C LYS A 110 -19.59 11.25 -7.36
N ARG A 111 -20.38 12.22 -6.89
CA ARG A 111 -20.64 13.45 -7.64
C ARG A 111 -19.37 14.26 -7.96
N ASN A 112 -18.45 14.36 -7.01
CA ASN A 112 -17.18 15.04 -7.24
C ASN A 112 -16.34 14.35 -8.32
N PHE A 113 -16.31 13.02 -8.28
CA PHE A 113 -15.65 12.24 -9.31
C PHE A 113 -16.30 12.41 -10.68
N GLU A 114 -17.62 12.29 -10.77
CA GLU A 114 -18.39 12.46 -12.01
C GLU A 114 -18.20 13.85 -12.66
N ALA A 115 -17.95 14.88 -11.84
CA ALA A 115 -17.63 16.22 -12.31
C ALA A 115 -16.18 16.39 -12.77
N SER A 116 -15.30 15.44 -12.49
CA SER A 116 -13.86 15.51 -12.79
C SER A 116 -13.55 15.23 -14.27
N GLU A 117 -12.32 15.56 -14.67
CA GLU A 117 -11.78 15.17 -15.97
C GLU A 117 -11.66 13.64 -16.12
N TRP A 118 -11.41 12.94 -15.03
CA TRP A 118 -11.19 11.50 -15.02
C TRP A 118 -12.44 10.71 -15.37
N ALA A 119 -13.61 11.16 -14.93
CA ALA A 119 -14.90 10.54 -15.27
C ALA A 119 -15.23 10.55 -16.77
N ARG A 120 -14.59 11.45 -17.55
CA ARG A 120 -14.77 11.58 -18.99
C ARG A 120 -13.78 10.76 -19.80
N ARG A 121 -12.83 10.13 -19.13
CA ARG A 121 -11.78 9.32 -19.76
C ARG A 121 -12.09 7.84 -19.51
N THR A 122 -11.68 6.99 -20.42
CA THR A 122 -11.75 5.54 -20.25
C THR A 122 -10.37 5.04 -19.90
N PRO A 123 -10.19 4.40 -18.72
CA PRO A 123 -8.92 3.77 -18.38
C PRO A 123 -8.70 2.53 -19.26
N GLU A 124 -7.45 2.25 -19.57
CA GLU A 124 -7.07 1.01 -20.24
C GLU A 124 -7.11 -0.16 -19.28
N TYR A 125 -6.79 0.11 -18.01
CA TYR A 125 -6.81 -0.89 -16.93
C TYR A 125 -7.39 -0.29 -15.67
N VAL A 126 -8.16 -1.11 -14.94
CA VAL A 126 -8.73 -0.80 -13.61
C VAL A 126 -8.31 -1.91 -12.66
N GLU A 127 -7.95 -1.56 -11.42
CA GLU A 127 -7.50 -2.49 -10.37
C GLU A 127 -6.43 -3.47 -10.87
N HIS A 128 -5.48 -2.94 -11.66
CA HIS A 128 -4.47 -3.79 -12.29
C HIS A 128 -3.43 -4.26 -11.28
N PRO A 129 -3.25 -5.59 -11.09
CA PRO A 129 -2.26 -6.12 -10.17
C PRO A 129 -0.85 -5.84 -10.67
N PHE A 130 0.07 -5.60 -9.74
CA PHE A 130 1.48 -5.45 -10.06
C PHE A 130 2.37 -6.14 -9.02
N GLU A 131 3.58 -6.42 -9.48
CA GLU A 131 4.68 -6.89 -8.65
C GLU A 131 5.95 -6.14 -9.08
N LEU A 132 6.68 -5.59 -8.11
CA LEU A 132 7.91 -4.83 -8.31
C LEU A 132 8.98 -5.31 -7.32
N SER A 133 10.10 -5.83 -7.84
CA SER A 133 11.25 -6.13 -7.00
C SER A 133 11.98 -4.84 -6.63
N LEU A 134 12.21 -4.64 -5.33
CA LEU A 134 12.98 -3.55 -4.74
C LEU A 134 14.04 -4.15 -3.82
N GLY A 135 15.28 -4.28 -4.28
CA GLY A 135 16.33 -4.97 -3.55
C GLY A 135 15.95 -6.43 -3.27
N GLU A 136 15.96 -6.83 -2.00
CA GLU A 136 15.55 -8.18 -1.56
C GLU A 136 14.05 -8.31 -1.29
N ALA A 137 13.29 -7.21 -1.29
CA ALA A 137 11.86 -7.21 -1.07
C ALA A 137 11.08 -7.20 -2.39
N VAL A 138 9.86 -7.73 -2.35
CA VAL A 138 8.90 -7.65 -3.45
C VAL A 138 7.72 -6.79 -3.02
N VAL A 139 7.47 -5.72 -3.77
CA VAL A 139 6.30 -4.88 -3.54
C VAL A 139 5.16 -5.33 -4.44
N ARG A 140 4.03 -5.66 -3.83
CA ARG A 140 2.82 -6.11 -4.52
C ARG A 140 1.65 -5.18 -4.23
N GLY A 141 0.70 -5.14 -5.14
CA GLY A 141 -0.52 -4.37 -4.97
C GLY A 141 -1.35 -4.28 -6.24
N ARG A 142 -2.24 -3.31 -6.26
CA ARG A 142 -3.04 -2.96 -7.42
C ARG A 142 -2.93 -1.48 -7.71
N MET A 143 -2.99 -1.13 -8.99
CA MET A 143 -3.12 0.24 -9.47
C MET A 143 -4.58 0.51 -9.73
N ASP A 144 -5.15 1.53 -9.13
CA ASP A 144 -6.59 1.80 -9.22
C ASP A 144 -7.03 2.03 -10.68
N ALA A 145 -6.30 2.85 -11.42
CA ALA A 145 -6.56 3.04 -12.85
C ALA A 145 -5.30 3.42 -13.63
N VAL A 146 -5.22 2.94 -14.87
CA VAL A 146 -4.17 3.29 -15.81
C VAL A 146 -4.78 3.77 -17.11
N PHE A 147 -4.39 4.95 -17.55
CA PHE A 147 -4.87 5.57 -18.78
C PHE A 147 -3.75 5.67 -19.81
N ALA A 148 -4.08 5.35 -21.05
CA ALA A 148 -3.21 5.66 -22.17
C ALA A 148 -3.28 7.16 -22.49
N GLU A 149 -2.12 7.75 -22.80
CA GLU A 149 -1.98 9.11 -23.31
C GLU A 149 -1.29 9.07 -24.67
N PRO A 150 -1.40 10.10 -25.51
CA PRO A 150 -0.79 10.10 -26.85
C PRO A 150 0.69 9.76 -26.81
N ASP A 151 1.42 10.28 -25.81
CA ASP A 151 2.85 10.13 -25.69
C ASP A 151 3.30 9.26 -24.50
N GLY A 152 2.37 8.58 -23.80
CA GLY A 152 2.74 7.81 -22.62
C GLY A 152 1.60 7.21 -21.85
N TRP A 153 1.79 7.08 -20.54
CA TRP A 153 0.86 6.50 -19.60
C TRP A 153 0.67 7.38 -18.37
N VAL A 154 -0.51 7.34 -17.79
CA VAL A 154 -0.75 7.91 -16.46
C VAL A 154 -1.42 6.88 -15.56
N VAL A 155 -0.78 6.59 -14.43
CA VAL A 155 -1.34 5.81 -13.33
C VAL A 155 -2.00 6.78 -12.36
N VAL A 156 -3.26 6.52 -12.04
CA VAL A 156 -4.05 7.35 -11.12
C VAL A 156 -4.43 6.54 -9.91
N ASP A 157 -4.16 7.09 -8.75
CA ASP A 157 -4.58 6.53 -7.46
C ASP A 157 -5.63 7.46 -6.83
N TRP A 158 -6.80 6.91 -6.50
CA TRP A 158 -7.94 7.65 -6.00
C TRP A 158 -7.88 7.81 -4.49
N LYS A 159 -7.84 9.04 -4.01
CA LYS A 159 -7.78 9.34 -2.58
C LYS A 159 -9.11 9.92 -2.10
N THR A 160 -9.82 9.17 -1.24
CA THR A 160 -11.06 9.62 -0.59
C THR A 160 -10.81 10.43 0.68
N GLY A 161 -9.58 10.38 1.20
CA GLY A 161 -9.12 11.14 2.36
C GLY A 161 -8.81 12.60 2.04
N GLU A 162 -8.33 13.30 3.08
CA GLU A 162 -7.78 14.64 2.91
C GLU A 162 -6.37 14.61 2.35
N LYS A 163 -6.01 15.66 1.62
CA LYS A 163 -4.65 15.86 1.16
C LYS A 163 -3.70 15.97 2.36
N PRO A 164 -2.64 15.16 2.45
CA PRO A 164 -1.70 15.22 3.55
C PRO A 164 -1.01 16.56 3.69
N SER A 165 -0.44 16.84 4.87
CA SER A 165 0.50 17.94 5.05
C SER A 165 1.69 17.82 4.11
N ARG A 166 2.45 18.90 3.94
CA ARG A 166 3.61 18.90 3.04
C ARG A 166 4.62 17.78 3.37
N ASP A 167 4.94 17.60 4.64
CA ASP A 167 5.91 16.61 5.10
C ASP A 167 5.39 15.18 4.89
N ALA A 168 4.12 14.94 5.21
CA ALA A 168 3.49 13.64 4.96
C ALA A 168 3.30 13.33 3.47
N MET A 169 3.18 14.37 2.63
CA MET A 169 3.12 14.22 1.17
C MET A 169 4.43 13.71 0.59
N GLU A 170 5.57 14.10 1.16
CA GLU A 170 6.88 13.61 0.71
C GLU A 170 6.98 12.08 0.82
N SER A 171 6.49 11.51 1.94
CA SER A 171 6.42 10.06 2.07
C SER A 171 5.31 9.45 1.20
N ALA A 172 4.14 10.08 1.15
CA ALA A 172 3.00 9.55 0.39
C ALA A 172 3.30 9.39 -1.10
N GLN A 173 4.05 10.32 -1.71
CA GLN A 173 4.39 10.25 -3.13
C GLN A 173 5.32 9.08 -3.49
N LEU A 174 5.94 8.38 -2.51
CA LEU A 174 6.68 7.15 -2.76
C LEU A 174 5.77 6.05 -3.33
N GLN A 175 4.49 6.04 -2.94
CA GLN A 175 3.51 5.14 -3.56
C GLN A 175 3.40 5.38 -5.07
N LEU A 176 3.39 6.65 -5.50
CA LEU A 176 3.38 7.00 -6.92
C LEU A 176 4.67 6.60 -7.65
N ALA A 177 5.81 6.68 -6.96
CA ALA A 177 7.08 6.21 -7.52
C ALA A 177 7.05 4.69 -7.76
N VAL A 178 6.56 3.92 -6.79
CA VAL A 178 6.36 2.47 -6.94
C VAL A 178 5.44 2.16 -8.12
N TYR A 179 4.31 2.83 -8.23
CA TYR A 179 3.36 2.61 -9.34
C TYR A 179 3.97 2.95 -10.70
N ARG A 180 4.71 4.07 -10.79
CA ARG A 180 5.39 4.46 -12.02
C ARG A 180 6.40 3.39 -12.45
N GLU A 181 7.25 2.93 -11.54
CA GLU A 181 8.26 1.91 -11.86
C GLU A 181 7.65 0.56 -12.21
N ALA A 182 6.62 0.15 -11.47
CA ALA A 182 5.88 -1.07 -11.77
C ALA A 182 5.23 -1.00 -13.15
N TRP A 183 4.57 0.12 -13.49
CA TRP A 183 3.94 0.27 -14.80
C TRP A 183 4.96 0.34 -15.94
N ARG A 184 6.10 1.00 -15.77
CA ARG A 184 7.20 0.99 -16.75
C ARG A 184 7.63 -0.44 -17.12
N ARG A 185 7.68 -1.34 -16.13
CA ARG A 185 8.02 -2.76 -16.34
C ARG A 185 6.90 -3.54 -17.01
N ILE A 186 5.64 -3.27 -16.66
CA ILE A 186 4.48 -3.94 -17.22
C ILE A 186 4.27 -3.53 -18.68
N ALA A 187 4.24 -2.23 -18.96
CA ALA A 187 4.02 -1.70 -20.31
C ALA A 187 5.15 -2.05 -21.28
N HIS A 188 6.39 -2.05 -20.80
CA HIS A 188 7.59 -2.47 -21.52
C HIS A 188 7.73 -1.87 -22.94
N ASP A 189 7.14 -0.69 -23.16
CA ASP A 189 7.06 0.01 -24.45
C ASP A 189 7.99 1.24 -24.55
N GLY A 190 8.73 1.53 -23.46
CA GLY A 190 9.68 2.65 -23.36
C GLY A 190 9.05 4.03 -23.31
N LYS A 191 7.71 4.12 -23.24
CA LYS A 191 7.02 5.41 -23.17
C LYS A 191 7.10 6.02 -21.76
N PRO A 192 7.00 7.35 -21.67
CA PRO A 192 6.92 8.03 -20.39
C PRO A 192 5.72 7.55 -19.56
N VAL A 193 5.93 7.37 -18.25
CA VAL A 193 4.89 7.03 -17.29
C VAL A 193 4.82 8.12 -16.24
N ARG A 194 3.65 8.69 -16.05
CA ARG A 194 3.32 9.58 -14.93
C ARG A 194 2.49 8.82 -13.91
N ALA A 195 2.60 9.20 -12.64
CA ALA A 195 1.72 8.71 -11.60
C ALA A 195 1.20 9.88 -10.78
N VAL A 196 -0.09 9.88 -10.46
CA VAL A 196 -0.78 11.00 -9.82
C VAL A 196 -1.75 10.52 -8.75
N PHE A 197 -1.96 11.35 -7.73
CA PHE A 197 -3.11 11.21 -6.83
C PHE A 197 -4.26 12.09 -7.31
N PHE A 198 -5.45 11.57 -7.29
CA PHE A 198 -6.65 12.37 -7.44
C PHE A 198 -7.41 12.40 -6.12
N TYR A 199 -7.47 13.57 -5.49
CA TYR A 199 -8.20 13.79 -4.24
C TYR A 199 -9.67 14.07 -4.53
N VAL A 200 -10.50 13.01 -4.43
CA VAL A 200 -11.91 13.05 -4.82
C VAL A 200 -12.72 14.08 -4.04
N ARG A 201 -12.35 14.33 -2.77
CA ARG A 201 -13.06 15.32 -1.94
C ARG A 201 -12.96 16.73 -2.47
N THR A 202 -11.84 17.09 -3.05
CA THR A 202 -11.55 18.44 -3.54
C THR A 202 -11.55 18.55 -5.06
N GLY A 203 -11.54 17.41 -5.78
CA GLY A 203 -11.40 17.37 -7.23
C GLY A 203 -10.00 17.76 -7.71
N GLU A 204 -8.99 17.69 -6.83
CA GLU A 204 -7.62 18.10 -7.13
C GLU A 204 -6.78 16.92 -7.60
N THR A 205 -6.13 17.04 -8.76
CA THR A 205 -5.08 16.12 -9.21
C THR A 205 -3.72 16.61 -8.72
N PHE A 206 -3.03 15.80 -7.92
CA PHE A 206 -1.67 16.04 -7.51
C PHE A 206 -0.72 15.25 -8.40
N ALA A 207 0.05 15.97 -9.21
CA ALA A 207 1.09 15.42 -10.06
C ALA A 207 2.46 15.89 -9.54
N PRO A 208 3.28 15.04 -8.94
CA PRO A 208 4.59 15.43 -8.45
C PRO A 208 5.52 15.77 -9.63
N ARG A 209 6.34 16.80 -9.48
CA ARG A 209 7.33 17.18 -10.49
C ARG A 209 8.49 16.20 -10.58
N TYR A 210 8.76 15.54 -9.46
CA TYR A 210 9.82 14.56 -9.32
C TYR A 210 9.32 13.38 -8.50
N LEU A 211 9.68 12.20 -8.95
CA LEU A 211 9.53 10.95 -8.21
C LEU A 211 10.87 10.22 -8.22
N PRO A 212 11.28 9.58 -7.11
CA PRO A 212 12.51 8.81 -7.07
C PRO A 212 12.48 7.67 -8.10
N GLU A 213 13.61 7.47 -8.78
CA GLU A 213 13.81 6.33 -9.69
C GLU A 213 14.02 5.03 -8.90
N LEU A 214 13.99 3.90 -9.59
CA LEU A 214 14.08 2.57 -8.97
C LEU A 214 15.27 2.43 -8.00
N GLU A 215 16.47 2.79 -8.45
CA GLU A 215 17.70 2.70 -7.64
C GLU A 215 17.62 3.53 -6.34
N GLN A 216 16.93 4.67 -6.41
CA GLN A 216 16.69 5.51 -5.24
C GLN A 216 15.67 4.87 -4.29
N LEU A 217 14.62 4.24 -4.82
CA LEU A 217 13.65 3.48 -4.02
C LEU A 217 14.33 2.30 -3.31
N GLU A 218 15.21 1.57 -4.00
CA GLU A 218 15.98 0.46 -3.43
C GLU A 218 16.90 0.92 -2.28
N THR A 219 17.47 2.12 -2.38
CA THR A 219 18.32 2.69 -1.34
C THR A 219 17.52 3.14 -0.10
N MET A 220 16.21 3.34 -0.23
CA MET A 220 15.33 3.81 0.85
C MET A 220 14.74 2.65 1.69
N LEU A 221 14.86 1.41 1.22
CA LEU A 221 14.45 0.19 1.91
C LEU A 221 15.61 -0.43 2.69
#